data_c38c9b81547030db569e6fa640a1b153
#
_entry.id   c38c9b81547030db569e6fa640a1b153
#
_cell.length_a   1.000
_cell.length_b   1.000
_cell.length_c   1.000
_cell.angle_alpha   90.00
_cell.angle_beta   90.00
_cell.angle_gamma   90.00
#
_symmetry.space_group_name_H-M   'P 1'
#
loop_
_entity.id
_entity.type
_entity.pdbx_description
1 polymer ?
#
loop_
_entity_poly.entity_id
_entity_poly.type
_entity_poly.pdbx_seq_one_letter_code
_entity_poly.pdbx_strand_id
1 'polypeptide(L)'
;MLREKFPDEIANILAKYPPDQKRSAVMPLLYLALRAGGFVSKDALQEIAEICEITPTEVSSIVGFYSLYYDEPAGTYRIQVCTDLPCALRGADEFLQKLCENLGIQVGETTADGKITVEAVKCLAACHRAPMFQVQSGEGLAYHENQTVESAMTVIEALKAKEA
;
A
#
# COMPACT_ATOMS: atom_id res chain seq x y z
N MET A 1 0.01 15.30 13.93
CA MET A 1 -0.56 14.18 14.68
C MET A 1 -1.97 13.91 14.17
N LEU A 2 -2.48 12.67 14.29
CA LEU A 2 -3.80 12.28 13.74
C LEU A 2 -4.95 13.05 14.38
N ARG A 3 -4.91 13.23 15.71
CA ARG A 3 -5.90 14.00 16.46
C ARG A 3 -6.04 15.46 16.00
N GLU A 4 -4.98 16.04 15.49
CA GLU A 4 -5.00 17.41 14.94
C GLU A 4 -5.57 17.45 13.52
N LYS A 5 -5.22 16.44 12.69
CA LYS A 5 -5.66 16.38 11.30
C LYS A 5 -7.09 15.89 11.14
N PHE A 6 -7.54 14.97 12.00
CA PHE A 6 -8.80 14.23 11.85
C PHE A 6 -9.62 14.12 13.14
N PRO A 7 -9.82 15.20 13.92
CA PRO A 7 -10.48 15.12 15.23
C PRO A 7 -11.92 14.54 15.13
N ASP A 8 -12.70 15.03 14.17
CA ASP A 8 -14.09 14.60 13.99
C ASP A 8 -14.21 13.16 13.48
N GLU A 9 -13.29 12.76 12.59
CA GLU A 9 -13.28 11.40 12.07
C GLU A 9 -12.91 10.38 13.14
N ILE A 10 -11.94 10.70 14.00
CA ILE A 10 -11.58 9.87 15.15
C ILE A 10 -12.77 9.72 16.10
N ALA A 11 -13.46 10.82 16.43
CA ALA A 11 -14.65 10.79 17.26
C ALA A 11 -15.75 9.91 16.63
N ASN A 12 -16.00 10.07 15.34
CA ASN A 12 -16.99 9.28 14.60
C ASN A 12 -16.61 7.78 14.50
N ILE A 13 -15.32 7.45 14.41
CA ILE A 13 -14.84 6.07 14.42
C ILE A 13 -15.09 5.46 15.80
N LEU A 14 -14.69 6.14 16.86
CA LEU A 14 -14.84 5.65 18.23
C LEU A 14 -16.33 5.48 18.62
N ALA A 15 -17.20 6.37 18.15
CA ALA A 15 -18.64 6.30 18.43
C ALA A 15 -19.34 5.05 17.85
N LYS A 16 -18.68 4.31 16.92
CA LYS A 16 -19.22 3.06 16.36
C LYS A 16 -19.03 1.85 17.28
N TYR A 17 -18.22 1.98 18.32
CA TYR A 17 -17.88 0.89 19.23
C TYR A 17 -18.27 1.22 20.66
N PRO A 18 -18.58 0.21 21.49
CA PRO A 18 -18.80 0.41 22.91
C PRO A 18 -17.59 1.09 23.57
N PRO A 19 -17.79 1.94 24.60
CA PRO A 19 -16.70 2.69 25.24
C PRO A 19 -15.56 1.83 25.80
N ASP A 20 -15.86 0.61 26.21
CA ASP A 20 -14.92 -0.40 26.72
C ASP A 20 -14.27 -1.24 25.61
N GLN A 21 -14.63 -1.01 24.33
CA GLN A 21 -14.15 -1.77 23.17
C GLN A 21 -13.38 -0.89 22.16
N LYS A 22 -12.67 0.13 22.63
CA LYS A 22 -11.89 1.06 21.78
C LYS A 22 -10.86 0.36 20.92
N ARG A 23 -10.34 -0.80 21.36
CA ARG A 23 -9.43 -1.64 20.54
C ARG A 23 -9.99 -1.96 19.15
N SER A 24 -11.28 -2.10 19.01
CA SER A 24 -11.94 -2.38 17.72
C SER A 24 -11.78 -1.25 16.69
N ALA A 25 -11.44 -0.04 17.14
CA ALA A 25 -11.21 1.11 16.28
C ALA A 25 -9.80 1.15 15.64
N VAL A 26 -8.89 0.23 16.01
CA VAL A 26 -7.50 0.28 15.56
C VAL A 26 -7.36 0.28 14.04
N MET A 27 -8.08 -0.60 13.34
CA MET A 27 -7.98 -0.71 11.88
C MET A 27 -8.45 0.56 11.14
N PRO A 28 -9.62 1.13 11.40
CA PRO A 28 -10.01 2.40 10.77
C PRO A 28 -9.09 3.57 11.13
N LEU A 29 -8.48 3.58 12.33
CA LEU A 29 -7.49 4.60 12.68
C LEU A 29 -6.17 4.42 11.91
N LEU A 30 -5.74 3.18 11.65
CA LEU A 30 -4.60 2.91 10.76
C LEU A 30 -4.84 3.41 9.34
N TYR A 31 -6.08 3.32 8.81
CA TYR A 31 -6.42 3.93 7.52
C TYR A 31 -6.32 5.46 7.54
N LEU A 32 -6.65 6.12 8.66
CA LEU A 32 -6.41 7.56 8.79
C LEU A 32 -4.90 7.89 8.75
N ALA A 33 -4.07 7.04 9.37
CA ALA A 33 -2.61 7.22 9.33
C ALA A 33 -2.07 7.10 7.90
N LEU A 34 -2.53 6.08 7.14
CA LEU A 34 -2.18 5.94 5.73
C LEU A 34 -2.62 7.14 4.89
N ARG A 35 -3.84 7.65 5.11
CA ARG A 35 -4.32 8.87 4.44
C ARG A 35 -3.49 10.10 4.79
N ALA A 36 -2.98 10.18 6.02
CA ALA A 36 -2.20 11.31 6.51
C ALA A 36 -0.80 11.40 5.91
N GLY A 37 -0.14 10.27 5.66
CA GLY A 37 1.27 10.21 5.31
C GLY A 37 1.68 9.08 4.36
N GLY A 38 0.75 8.28 3.83
CA GLY A 38 1.04 7.14 2.95
C GLY A 38 1.56 5.89 3.67
N PHE A 39 1.93 6.01 4.94
CA PHE A 39 2.41 4.92 5.78
C PHE A 39 2.10 5.19 7.25
N VAL A 40 2.18 4.16 8.09
CA VAL A 40 1.98 4.25 9.54
C VAL A 40 3.31 4.58 10.21
N SER A 41 3.55 5.86 10.47
CA SER A 41 4.76 6.28 11.18
C SER A 41 4.76 5.80 12.63
N LYS A 42 5.94 5.76 13.27
CA LYS A 42 6.07 5.40 14.70
C LYS A 42 5.23 6.30 15.60
N ASP A 43 5.15 7.59 15.28
CA ASP A 43 4.32 8.55 16.04
C ASP A 43 2.83 8.28 15.85
N ALA A 44 2.39 7.95 14.63
CA ALA A 44 1.00 7.58 14.38
C ALA A 44 0.62 6.27 15.09
N LEU A 45 1.53 5.28 15.11
CA LEU A 45 1.36 4.02 15.81
C LEU A 45 1.19 4.26 17.32
N GLN A 46 2.04 5.10 17.93
CA GLN A 46 1.95 5.48 19.33
C GLN A 46 0.63 6.20 19.65
N GLU A 47 0.25 7.16 18.82
CA GLU A 47 -0.99 7.92 18.98
C GLU A 47 -2.24 7.03 18.88
N ILE A 48 -2.26 6.07 17.93
CA ILE A 48 -3.34 5.08 17.80
C ILE A 48 -3.41 4.18 19.03
N ALA A 49 -2.27 3.74 19.56
CA ALA A 49 -2.23 2.92 20.78
C ALA A 49 -2.87 3.64 21.97
N GLU A 50 -2.55 4.94 22.14
CA GLU A 50 -3.16 5.78 23.18
C GLU A 50 -4.66 5.99 22.99
N ILE A 51 -5.13 6.20 21.74
CA ILE A 51 -6.55 6.35 21.42
C ILE A 51 -7.32 5.08 21.75
N CYS A 52 -6.77 3.92 21.39
CA CYS A 52 -7.39 2.61 21.55
C CYS A 52 -7.20 2.01 22.96
N GLU A 53 -6.38 2.64 23.81
CA GLU A 53 -6.04 2.15 25.17
C GLU A 53 -5.37 0.75 25.12
N ILE A 54 -4.49 0.55 24.13
CA ILE A 54 -3.70 -0.67 23.93
C ILE A 54 -2.20 -0.34 23.84
N THR A 55 -1.36 -1.36 23.80
CA THR A 55 0.08 -1.14 23.66
C THR A 55 0.50 -0.85 22.21
N PRO A 56 1.58 -0.07 21.99
CA PRO A 56 2.14 0.14 20.65
C PRO A 56 2.50 -1.17 19.94
N THR A 57 2.93 -2.19 20.69
CA THR A 57 3.24 -3.53 20.14
C THR A 57 2.00 -4.22 19.57
N GLU A 58 0.84 -4.06 20.21
CA GLU A 58 -0.43 -4.61 19.68
C GLU A 58 -0.84 -3.91 18.38
N VAL A 59 -0.67 -2.59 18.28
CA VAL A 59 -0.93 -1.85 17.02
C VAL A 59 0.07 -2.31 15.93
N SER A 60 1.37 -2.41 16.26
CA SER A 60 2.41 -2.86 15.34
C SER A 60 2.15 -4.29 14.83
N SER A 61 1.63 -5.18 15.69
CA SER A 61 1.30 -6.55 15.28
C SER A 61 0.19 -6.59 14.21
N ILE A 62 -0.76 -5.65 14.25
CA ILE A 62 -1.80 -5.53 13.24
C ILE A 62 -1.21 -5.00 11.92
N VAL A 63 -0.34 -3.99 12.00
CA VAL A 63 0.36 -3.47 10.82
C VAL A 63 1.17 -4.57 10.13
N GLY A 64 1.94 -5.36 10.88
CA GLY A 64 2.72 -6.47 10.33
C GLY A 64 1.90 -7.66 9.82
N PHE A 65 0.66 -7.82 10.29
CA PHE A 65 -0.22 -8.91 9.85
C PHE A 65 -0.97 -8.59 8.55
N TYR A 66 -1.41 -7.35 8.36
CA TYR A 66 -2.22 -6.94 7.22
C TYR A 66 -1.36 -6.28 6.15
N SER A 67 -1.27 -6.87 4.98
CA SER A 67 -0.43 -6.42 3.86
C SER A 67 -0.79 -5.06 3.24
N LEU A 68 -1.92 -4.48 3.61
CA LEU A 68 -2.34 -3.14 3.15
C LEU A 68 -1.91 -2.01 4.11
N TYR A 69 -1.35 -2.33 5.27
CA TYR A 69 -0.73 -1.35 6.15
C TYR A 69 0.77 -1.34 5.91
N TYR A 70 1.29 -0.16 5.68
CA TYR A 70 2.72 0.07 5.42
C TYR A 70 3.30 0.84 6.59
N ASP A 71 4.47 0.45 7.07
CA ASP A 71 5.22 1.11 8.15
C ASP A 71 6.45 1.88 7.65
N GLU A 72 6.72 1.79 6.34
CA GLU A 72 7.79 2.54 5.67
C GLU A 72 7.25 3.40 4.54
N PRO A 73 7.89 4.57 4.28
CA PRO A 73 7.53 5.41 3.15
C PRO A 73 7.80 4.68 1.83
N ALA A 74 6.97 4.96 0.84
CA ALA A 74 7.13 4.47 -0.52
C ALA A 74 6.86 5.59 -1.52
N GLY A 75 6.99 5.29 -2.80
CA GLY A 75 6.64 6.21 -3.87
C GLY A 75 5.15 6.56 -3.88
N THR A 76 4.83 7.63 -4.60
CA THR A 76 3.44 8.10 -4.79
C THR A 76 2.56 6.98 -5.38
N TYR A 77 3.13 6.14 -6.22
CA TYR A 77 2.47 5.00 -6.86
C TYR A 77 3.18 3.71 -6.50
N ARG A 78 2.44 2.73 -5.95
CA ARG A 78 2.91 1.37 -5.73
C ARG A 78 2.45 0.50 -6.89
N ILE A 79 3.41 -0.06 -7.62
CA ILE A 79 3.18 -1.02 -8.72
C ILE A 79 3.30 -2.42 -8.14
N GLN A 80 2.17 -3.07 -7.92
CA GLN A 80 2.10 -4.37 -7.26
C GLN A 80 1.89 -5.47 -8.31
N VAL A 81 2.97 -6.16 -8.67
CA VAL A 81 2.97 -7.24 -9.66
C VAL A 81 2.58 -8.56 -9.00
N CYS A 82 1.56 -9.22 -9.54
CA CYS A 82 1.16 -10.54 -9.05
C CYS A 82 2.15 -11.62 -9.49
N THR A 83 2.78 -12.26 -8.50
CA THR A 83 3.75 -13.37 -8.68
C THR A 83 3.25 -14.68 -8.06
N ASP A 84 1.92 -14.84 -7.92
CA ASP A 84 1.34 -16.11 -7.48
C ASP A 84 1.51 -17.19 -8.55
N LEU A 85 1.44 -18.46 -8.16
CA LEU A 85 1.77 -19.59 -9.02
C LEU A 85 1.13 -19.53 -10.42
N PRO A 86 -0.18 -19.26 -10.58
CA PRO A 86 -0.79 -19.18 -11.93
C PRO A 86 -0.22 -18.00 -12.76
N CYS A 87 0.15 -16.90 -12.13
CA CYS A 87 0.76 -15.74 -12.81
C CYS A 87 2.21 -16.03 -13.19
N ALA A 88 2.99 -16.67 -12.29
CA ALA A 88 4.35 -17.12 -12.55
C ALA A 88 4.44 -18.07 -13.75
N LEU A 89 3.52 -19.06 -13.86
CA LEU A 89 3.42 -19.95 -15.00
C LEU A 89 3.10 -19.23 -16.32
N ARG A 90 2.61 -18.01 -16.28
CA ARG A 90 2.34 -17.14 -17.42
C ARG A 90 3.42 -16.06 -17.63
N GLY A 91 4.59 -16.20 -16.98
CA GLY A 91 5.75 -15.33 -17.16
C GLY A 91 5.81 -14.09 -16.27
N ALA A 92 5.03 -14.06 -15.17
CA ALA A 92 4.99 -12.88 -14.28
C ALA A 92 6.35 -12.62 -13.58
N ASP A 93 7.12 -13.64 -13.26
CA ASP A 93 8.43 -13.49 -12.62
C ASP A 93 9.43 -12.82 -13.58
N GLU A 94 9.48 -13.26 -14.83
CA GLU A 94 10.32 -12.64 -15.87
C GLU A 94 9.87 -11.21 -16.18
N PHE A 95 8.55 -10.98 -16.23
CA PHE A 95 7.96 -9.65 -16.39
C PHE A 95 8.40 -8.71 -15.28
N LEU A 96 8.29 -9.13 -13.99
CA LEU A 96 8.69 -8.33 -12.83
C LEU A 96 10.18 -7.99 -12.88
N GLN A 97 11.04 -8.99 -13.15
CA GLN A 97 12.47 -8.78 -13.24
C GLN A 97 12.81 -7.72 -14.29
N LYS A 98 12.32 -7.88 -15.53
CA LYS A 98 12.55 -6.93 -16.61
C LYS A 98 12.00 -5.54 -16.33
N LEU A 99 10.84 -5.46 -15.65
CA LEU A 99 10.27 -4.16 -15.25
C LEU A 99 11.20 -3.43 -14.28
N CYS A 100 11.71 -4.13 -13.26
CA CYS A 100 12.68 -3.56 -12.31
C CYS A 100 13.98 -3.16 -12.98
N GLU A 101 14.52 -3.97 -13.90
CA GLU A 101 15.73 -3.65 -14.69
C GLU A 101 15.55 -2.35 -15.50
N ASN A 102 14.40 -2.18 -16.16
CA ASN A 102 14.09 -0.96 -16.92
C ASN A 102 13.95 0.29 -16.04
N LEU A 103 13.50 0.12 -14.80
CA LEU A 103 13.36 1.21 -13.82
C LEU A 103 14.66 1.49 -13.04
N GLY A 104 15.66 0.61 -13.15
CA GLY A 104 16.92 0.72 -12.40
C GLY A 104 16.78 0.52 -10.90
N ILE A 105 15.82 -0.30 -10.48
CA ILE A 105 15.52 -0.60 -9.05
C ILE A 105 15.39 -2.11 -8.84
N GLN A 106 15.41 -2.54 -7.57
CA GLN A 106 15.05 -3.90 -7.16
C GLN A 106 13.59 -3.96 -6.68
N VAL A 107 13.07 -5.18 -6.56
CA VAL A 107 11.75 -5.41 -5.96
C VAL A 107 11.73 -4.89 -4.52
N GLY A 108 10.73 -4.09 -4.18
CA GLY A 108 10.59 -3.40 -2.90
C GLY A 108 11.21 -2.00 -2.87
N GLU A 109 12.01 -1.62 -3.87
CA GLU A 109 12.64 -0.30 -3.93
C GLU A 109 11.77 0.75 -4.64
N THR A 110 12.10 1.99 -4.36
CA THR A 110 11.47 3.18 -4.95
C THR A 110 12.42 3.86 -5.92
N THR A 111 11.92 4.31 -7.07
CA THR A 111 12.71 5.08 -8.05
C THR A 111 13.29 6.36 -7.43
N ALA A 112 14.42 6.83 -7.96
CA ALA A 112 15.17 7.97 -7.41
C ALA A 112 14.34 9.28 -7.37
N ASP A 113 13.32 9.41 -8.22
CA ASP A 113 12.37 10.53 -8.22
C ASP A 113 11.31 10.44 -7.11
N GLY A 114 11.31 9.36 -6.32
CA GLY A 114 10.35 9.13 -5.23
C GLY A 114 8.93 8.81 -5.69
N LYS A 115 8.71 8.55 -6.99
CA LYS A 115 7.35 8.39 -7.54
C LYS A 115 6.88 6.95 -7.58
N ILE A 116 7.72 5.99 -7.93
CA ILE A 116 7.33 4.60 -8.20
C ILE A 116 8.00 3.65 -7.23
N THR A 117 7.22 2.82 -6.55
CA THR A 117 7.71 1.63 -5.81
C THR A 117 7.17 0.39 -6.51
N VAL A 118 8.02 -0.64 -6.73
CA VAL A 118 7.61 -1.91 -7.35
C VAL A 118 7.63 -3.01 -6.30
N GLU A 119 6.52 -3.71 -6.14
CA GLU A 119 6.34 -4.78 -5.16
C GLU A 119 5.90 -6.08 -5.83
N ALA A 120 6.38 -7.21 -5.32
CA ALA A 120 5.83 -8.52 -5.64
C ALA A 120 4.70 -8.87 -4.66
N VAL A 121 3.52 -9.17 -5.18
CA VAL A 121 2.37 -9.52 -4.35
C VAL A 121 1.78 -10.89 -4.75
N LYS A 122 0.99 -11.47 -3.85
CA LYS A 122 0.30 -12.73 -4.12
C LYS A 122 -1.18 -12.49 -4.38
N CYS A 123 -1.66 -13.14 -5.46
CA CYS A 123 -3.05 -13.29 -5.86
C CYS A 123 -3.89 -11.99 -5.93
N LEU A 124 -3.80 -11.30 -7.07
CA LEU A 124 -4.69 -10.19 -7.41
C LEU A 124 -5.99 -10.66 -8.11
N ALA A 125 -6.30 -11.96 -8.06
CA ALA A 125 -7.51 -12.59 -8.59
C ALA A 125 -7.74 -12.45 -10.12
N ALA A 126 -6.72 -12.07 -10.92
CA ALA A 126 -6.81 -11.89 -12.37
C ALA A 126 -5.85 -12.81 -13.15
N CYS A 127 -5.65 -14.05 -12.69
CA CYS A 127 -4.67 -15.00 -13.24
C CYS A 127 -4.86 -15.29 -14.73
N HIS A 128 -6.10 -15.28 -15.22
CA HIS A 128 -6.42 -15.50 -16.64
C HIS A 128 -5.92 -14.39 -17.56
N ARG A 129 -5.51 -13.25 -16.99
CA ARG A 129 -5.01 -12.06 -17.69
C ARG A 129 -3.59 -11.69 -17.27
N ALA A 130 -2.84 -12.64 -16.74
CA ALA A 130 -1.43 -12.45 -16.42
C ALA A 130 -0.54 -12.41 -17.70
N PRO A 131 0.63 -11.71 -17.68
CA PRO A 131 1.14 -10.90 -16.58
C PRO A 131 0.25 -9.68 -16.28
N MET A 132 0.16 -9.32 -15.01
CA MET A 132 -0.66 -8.20 -14.59
C MET A 132 -0.13 -7.55 -13.31
N PHE A 133 -0.46 -6.30 -13.12
CA PHE A 133 -0.19 -5.57 -11.88
C PHE A 133 -1.37 -4.67 -11.51
N GLN A 134 -1.40 -4.24 -10.26
CA GLN A 134 -2.25 -3.13 -9.84
C GLN A 134 -1.39 -1.92 -9.48
N VAL A 135 -1.92 -0.73 -9.71
CA VAL A 135 -1.38 0.54 -9.22
C VAL A 135 -2.18 0.94 -8.00
N GLN A 136 -1.51 1.11 -6.87
CA GLN A 136 -2.09 1.70 -5.67
C GLN A 136 -1.57 3.12 -5.51
N SER A 137 -2.48 4.07 -5.27
CA SER A 137 -2.18 5.48 -5.02
C SER A 137 -3.19 6.09 -4.05
N GLY A 138 -3.05 7.38 -3.75
CA GLY A 138 -4.05 8.13 -2.99
C GLY A 138 -5.43 8.21 -3.67
N GLU A 139 -5.50 7.99 -4.99
CA GLU A 139 -6.74 7.94 -5.78
C GLU A 139 -7.45 6.58 -5.71
N GLY A 140 -6.78 5.54 -5.20
CA GLY A 140 -7.32 4.18 -5.07
C GLY A 140 -6.49 3.13 -5.80
N LEU A 141 -7.16 2.08 -6.31
CA LEU A 141 -6.56 0.94 -6.98
C LEU A 141 -6.97 0.90 -8.45
N ALA A 142 -6.00 0.69 -9.35
CA ALA A 142 -6.24 0.47 -10.78
C ALA A 142 -5.55 -0.81 -11.25
N TYR A 143 -6.28 -1.68 -11.95
CA TYR A 143 -5.76 -2.94 -12.51
C TYR A 143 -5.26 -2.74 -13.94
N HIS A 144 -4.10 -3.33 -14.23
CA HIS A 144 -3.47 -3.38 -15.56
C HIS A 144 -3.22 -4.82 -15.94
N GLU A 145 -4.03 -5.34 -16.84
CA GLU A 145 -4.07 -6.75 -17.23
C GLU A 145 -3.36 -6.99 -18.57
N ASN A 146 -2.94 -8.26 -18.86
CA ASN A 146 -2.29 -8.68 -20.11
C ASN A 146 -1.09 -7.79 -20.47
N GLN A 147 -0.21 -7.53 -19.51
CA GLN A 147 0.88 -6.58 -19.67
C GLN A 147 2.12 -7.19 -20.32
N THR A 148 2.73 -6.40 -21.19
CA THR A 148 4.13 -6.54 -21.58
C THR A 148 4.97 -5.50 -20.82
N VAL A 149 6.29 -5.64 -20.84
CA VAL A 149 7.18 -4.64 -20.20
C VAL A 149 6.98 -3.26 -20.84
N GLU A 150 6.83 -3.21 -22.17
CA GLU A 150 6.63 -1.97 -22.94
C GLU A 150 5.32 -1.27 -22.55
N SER A 151 4.22 -2.04 -22.43
CA SER A 151 2.94 -1.46 -22.04
C SER A 151 2.96 -0.99 -20.58
N ALA A 152 3.62 -1.73 -19.69
CA ALA A 152 3.80 -1.34 -18.30
C ALA A 152 4.63 -0.05 -18.17
N MET A 153 5.74 0.06 -18.91
CA MET A 153 6.54 1.29 -18.93
C MET A 153 5.74 2.48 -19.45
N THR A 154 4.88 2.30 -20.45
CA THR A 154 3.98 3.37 -20.92
C THR A 154 3.04 3.86 -19.81
N VAL A 155 2.46 2.93 -19.05
CA VAL A 155 1.62 3.28 -17.87
C VAL A 155 2.44 4.03 -16.82
N ILE A 156 3.63 3.53 -16.49
CA ILE A 156 4.48 4.12 -15.46
C ILE A 156 4.94 5.53 -15.85
N GLU A 157 5.35 5.75 -17.09
CA GLU A 157 5.74 7.08 -17.56
C GLU A 157 4.54 8.07 -17.52
N ALA A 158 3.34 7.60 -17.85
CA ALA A 158 2.14 8.42 -17.71
C ALA A 158 1.84 8.77 -16.24
N LEU A 159 2.10 7.85 -15.30
CA LEU A 159 1.96 8.11 -13.86
C LEU A 159 3.01 9.12 -13.37
N LYS A 160 4.27 8.98 -13.81
CA LYS A 160 5.35 9.92 -13.47
C LYS A 160 5.10 11.34 -13.99
N ALA A 161 4.42 11.46 -15.13
CA ALA A 161 4.09 12.75 -15.75
C ALA A 161 2.95 13.49 -15.03
N LYS A 162 2.15 12.80 -14.19
CA LYS A 162 1.15 13.47 -13.35
C LYS A 162 1.86 14.33 -12.29
N GLU A 163 1.43 15.57 -12.17
CA GLU A 163 1.80 16.42 -11.04
C GLU A 163 1.15 15.84 -9.76
N ALA A 164 1.92 15.80 -8.67
CA ALA A 164 1.47 15.26 -7.39
C ALA A 164 0.54 16.23 -6.65
#